data_f70aca02688cbbb655b671d1bf3b98e5
#
_entry.id   f70aca02688cbbb655b671d1bf3b98e5
#
_cell.length_a   1.000
_cell.length_b   1.000
_cell.length_c   1.000
_cell.angle_alpha   90.00
_cell.angle_beta   90.00
_cell.angle_gamma   90.00
#
_symmetry.space_group_name_H-M   'P 1'
#
loop_
_entity.id
_entity.type
_entity.pdbx_description
1 polymer ?
#
loop_
_entity_poly.entity_id
_entity_poly.type
_entity_poly.pdbx_seq_one_letter_code
_entity_poly.pdbx_strand_id
1 'polypeptide(L)'
;PLMDWEAVSGREIHAQRAARSKIFSGSSTAFGAAPNTQANLVDLGYPGVLPVLNSDAVRMAVRFGLATGSTIARRSIFARKNYFYPDLPKGYQISQYELPVVQSGSLDIVLEDGTVKRIGITRAHLEEDAGKSLHEDFHGMTGIDLNRAGTPLLEIVTEPDLRSSDEAVAYAKAL
;
A
#
# COMPACT_ATOMS: atom_id res chain seq x y z
N PRO A 1 1.98 -26.44 35.39
CA PRO A 1 2.83 -25.50 34.65
C PRO A 1 1.95 -24.45 34.01
N LEU A 2 2.20 -23.16 34.35
CA LEU A 2 1.59 -22.06 33.64
C LEU A 2 2.15 -22.11 32.20
N MET A 3 1.26 -22.11 31.20
CA MET A 3 1.71 -21.95 29.80
C MET A 3 2.22 -20.54 29.62
N ASP A 4 3.48 -20.39 29.24
CA ASP A 4 4.04 -19.12 28.83
C ASP A 4 3.58 -18.81 27.40
N TRP A 5 2.88 -17.70 27.20
CA TRP A 5 2.44 -17.24 25.90
C TRP A 5 3.44 -16.24 25.32
N GLU A 6 3.84 -16.44 24.07
CA GLU A 6 4.65 -15.48 23.32
C GLU A 6 3.78 -14.79 22.26
N ALA A 7 3.86 -13.47 22.18
CA ALA A 7 3.26 -12.72 21.08
C ALA A 7 4.19 -12.82 19.84
N VAL A 8 3.63 -13.31 18.73
CA VAL A 8 4.33 -13.37 17.44
C VAL A 8 3.53 -12.57 16.43
N SER A 9 4.16 -11.59 15.77
CA SER A 9 3.45 -10.66 14.92
C SER A 9 4.29 -10.24 13.71
N GLY A 10 3.64 -10.21 12.54
CA GLY A 10 4.07 -9.49 11.35
C GLY A 10 3.23 -8.24 11.14
N ARG A 11 3.59 -7.43 10.16
CA ARG A 11 2.85 -6.22 9.77
C ARG A 11 2.68 -6.14 8.27
N GLU A 12 1.50 -5.66 7.88
CA GLU A 12 1.22 -5.13 6.55
C GLU A 12 1.06 -3.61 6.70
N ILE A 13 1.85 -2.86 5.97
CA ILE A 13 1.85 -1.39 6.03
C ILE A 13 1.68 -0.84 4.63
N HIS A 14 0.66 -0.01 4.44
CA HIS A 14 0.40 0.68 3.20
C HIS A 14 1.04 2.08 3.23
N ALA A 15 2.05 2.30 2.40
CA ALA A 15 2.66 3.59 2.22
C ALA A 15 2.09 4.26 0.96
N GLN A 16 1.38 5.38 1.16
CA GLN A 16 0.90 6.20 0.06
C GLN A 16 2.06 6.93 -0.61
N ARG A 17 2.12 6.91 -1.93
CA ARG A 17 3.24 7.46 -2.68
C ARG A 17 2.97 8.88 -3.16
N ALA A 18 3.96 9.76 -2.99
CA ALA A 18 3.94 11.14 -3.45
C ALA A 18 4.17 11.27 -4.97
N ALA A 19 3.46 10.49 -5.78
CA ALA A 19 3.43 10.65 -7.22
C ALA A 19 2.46 11.77 -7.60
N ARG A 20 2.72 12.49 -8.70
CA ARG A 20 1.85 13.58 -9.16
C ARG A 20 0.57 13.09 -9.85
N SER A 21 0.57 11.87 -10.33
CA SER A 21 -0.58 11.22 -10.94
C SER A 21 -0.78 9.82 -10.36
N LYS A 22 -1.96 9.26 -10.58
CA LYS A 22 -2.33 7.93 -10.12
C LYS A 22 -1.50 6.82 -10.74
N ILE A 23 -1.59 5.61 -10.17
CA ILE A 23 -0.74 4.50 -10.61
C ILE A 23 -1.07 4.02 -12.02
N PHE A 24 -2.35 4.09 -12.43
CA PHE A 24 -2.82 3.58 -13.71
C PHE A 24 -3.57 4.59 -14.56
N SER A 25 -3.65 5.85 -14.12
CA SER A 25 -4.32 6.93 -14.82
C SER A 25 -3.59 8.25 -14.69
N GLY A 26 -3.94 9.21 -15.53
CA GLY A 26 -3.38 10.56 -15.51
C GLY A 26 -4.00 11.51 -14.49
N SER A 27 -4.99 11.08 -13.70
CA SER A 27 -5.63 11.92 -12.71
C SER A 27 -4.65 12.33 -11.61
N SER A 28 -4.83 13.55 -11.08
CA SER A 28 -3.99 14.11 -10.02
C SER A 28 -4.15 13.33 -8.70
N THR A 29 -3.10 13.30 -7.91
CA THR A 29 -3.08 12.79 -6.54
C THR A 29 -2.98 13.92 -5.50
N ALA A 30 -3.18 15.18 -5.90
CA ALA A 30 -3.08 16.31 -4.99
C ALA A 30 -4.12 16.21 -3.87
N PHE A 31 -3.69 16.42 -2.63
CA PHE A 31 -4.56 16.39 -1.47
C PHE A 31 -5.44 17.64 -1.36
N GLY A 32 -6.67 17.50 -0.85
CA GLY A 32 -7.55 18.61 -0.51
C GLY A 32 -8.42 19.14 -1.67
N ALA A 33 -8.47 18.48 -2.81
CA ALA A 33 -9.38 18.83 -3.89
C ALA A 33 -10.84 18.48 -3.52
N ALA A 34 -11.80 19.18 -4.13
CA ALA A 34 -13.22 18.88 -3.95
C ALA A 34 -13.53 17.44 -4.37
N PRO A 35 -14.47 16.74 -3.70
CA PRO A 35 -14.79 15.35 -3.99
C PRO A 35 -15.05 15.07 -5.47
N ASN A 36 -14.53 13.96 -5.97
CA ASN A 36 -14.72 13.47 -7.34
C ASN A 36 -14.19 14.37 -8.48
N THR A 37 -13.31 15.34 -8.17
CA THR A 37 -12.70 16.22 -9.18
C THR A 37 -11.39 15.66 -9.75
N GLN A 38 -10.85 14.61 -9.15
CA GLN A 38 -9.59 13.95 -9.53
C GLN A 38 -9.80 12.47 -9.84
N ALA A 39 -10.88 12.14 -10.52
CA ALA A 39 -11.18 10.79 -10.99
C ALA A 39 -11.51 10.83 -12.49
N ASN A 40 -11.00 9.86 -13.23
CA ASN A 40 -11.28 9.70 -14.66
C ASN A 40 -11.89 8.33 -14.98
N LEU A 41 -12.16 8.07 -16.24
CA LEU A 41 -12.83 6.83 -16.67
C LEU A 41 -12.08 5.56 -16.29
N VAL A 42 -10.73 5.59 -16.19
CA VAL A 42 -9.92 4.44 -15.73
C VAL A 42 -10.17 4.19 -14.25
N ASP A 43 -10.17 5.24 -13.43
CA ASP A 43 -10.41 5.14 -11.98
C ASP A 43 -11.85 4.67 -11.69
N LEU A 44 -12.79 5.03 -12.55
CA LEU A 44 -14.22 4.66 -12.46
C LEU A 44 -14.53 3.26 -13.02
N GLY A 45 -13.60 2.62 -13.71
CA GLY A 45 -13.79 1.30 -14.29
C GLY A 45 -14.74 1.26 -15.47
N TYR A 46 -14.76 2.29 -16.29
CA TYR A 46 -15.64 2.32 -17.48
C TYR A 46 -15.27 1.22 -18.48
N PRO A 47 -16.25 0.68 -19.22
CA PRO A 47 -15.98 -0.31 -20.26
C PRO A 47 -14.98 0.18 -21.30
N GLY A 48 -14.01 -0.65 -21.66
CA GLY A 48 -13.03 -0.37 -22.72
C GLY A 48 -11.82 0.46 -22.30
N VAL A 49 -11.75 0.95 -21.04
CA VAL A 49 -10.56 1.65 -20.53
C VAL A 49 -9.44 0.66 -20.21
N LEU A 50 -8.18 1.09 -20.43
CA LEU A 50 -7.00 0.30 -20.12
C LEU A 50 -6.08 1.07 -19.17
N PRO A 51 -5.59 0.42 -18.10
CA PRO A 51 -4.62 1.03 -17.19
C PRO A 51 -3.26 1.18 -17.86
N VAL A 52 -2.57 2.30 -17.55
CA VAL A 52 -1.17 2.54 -17.99
C VAL A 52 -0.32 2.80 -16.75
N LEU A 53 0.68 1.96 -16.53
CA LEU A 53 1.52 2.01 -15.34
C LEU A 53 2.35 3.30 -15.26
N ASN A 54 2.25 3.98 -14.13
CA ASN A 54 3.06 5.16 -13.81
C ASN A 54 4.50 4.76 -13.43
N SER A 55 5.48 5.20 -14.22
CA SER A 55 6.89 4.91 -13.98
C SER A 55 7.43 5.50 -12.66
N ASP A 56 6.85 6.60 -12.15
CA ASP A 56 7.25 7.18 -10.87
C ASP A 56 6.92 6.25 -9.70
N ALA A 57 5.76 5.56 -9.75
CA ALA A 57 5.41 4.56 -8.74
C ALA A 57 6.43 3.43 -8.69
N VAL A 58 6.87 2.93 -9.86
CA VAL A 58 7.92 1.91 -9.95
C VAL A 58 9.25 2.42 -9.41
N ARG A 59 9.67 3.63 -9.80
CA ARG A 59 10.93 4.21 -9.30
C ARG A 59 10.95 4.36 -7.79
N MET A 60 9.84 4.77 -7.18
CA MET A 60 9.74 4.89 -5.73
C MET A 60 9.79 3.53 -5.03
N ALA A 61 9.15 2.50 -5.58
CA ALA A 61 9.26 1.14 -5.06
C ALA A 61 10.70 0.61 -5.14
N VAL A 62 11.40 0.86 -6.23
CA VAL A 62 12.82 0.50 -6.38
C VAL A 62 13.70 1.22 -5.35
N ARG A 63 13.46 2.52 -5.12
CA ARG A 63 14.18 3.28 -4.06
C ARG A 63 13.97 2.69 -2.68
N PHE A 64 12.73 2.32 -2.35
CA PHE A 64 12.42 1.64 -1.10
C PHE A 64 13.20 0.31 -0.99
N GLY A 65 13.16 -0.52 -2.03
CA GLY A 65 13.89 -1.79 -2.03
C GLY A 65 15.40 -1.61 -1.88
N LEU A 66 16.00 -0.60 -2.50
CA LEU A 66 17.43 -0.29 -2.33
C LEU A 66 17.73 0.18 -0.90
N ALA A 67 16.86 1.00 -0.29
CA ALA A 67 17.05 1.49 1.07
C ALA A 67 16.96 0.38 2.13
N THR A 68 16.21 -0.67 1.87
CA THR A 68 16.03 -1.82 2.77
C THR A 68 16.92 -3.02 2.42
N GLY A 69 17.87 -2.85 1.50
CA GLY A 69 18.74 -3.95 1.05
C GLY A 69 18.00 -5.11 0.39
N SER A 70 16.80 -4.84 -0.12
CA SER A 70 15.92 -5.83 -0.72
C SER A 70 16.35 -6.21 -2.14
N THR A 71 15.94 -7.39 -2.58
CA THR A 71 16.08 -7.81 -3.97
C THR A 71 15.04 -7.11 -4.86
N ILE A 72 15.49 -6.43 -5.90
CA ILE A 72 14.61 -5.80 -6.89
C ILE A 72 14.34 -6.78 -8.03
N ALA A 73 13.08 -7.10 -8.26
CA ALA A 73 12.67 -7.97 -9.35
C ALA A 73 12.84 -7.25 -10.71
N ARG A 74 13.58 -7.84 -11.63
CA ARG A 74 13.71 -7.34 -13.02
C ARG A 74 12.43 -7.52 -13.83
N ARG A 75 11.57 -8.45 -13.40
CA ARG A 75 10.25 -8.72 -13.95
C ARG A 75 9.28 -8.86 -12.79
N SER A 76 8.18 -8.12 -12.85
CA SER A 76 7.08 -8.24 -11.90
C SER A 76 5.76 -8.38 -12.64
N ILE A 77 4.74 -8.88 -11.97
CA ILE A 77 3.42 -9.16 -12.55
C ILE A 77 2.38 -8.46 -11.69
N PHE A 78 1.42 -7.79 -12.36
CA PHE A 78 0.19 -7.34 -11.73
C PHE A 78 -0.89 -8.40 -11.86
N ALA A 79 -1.68 -8.55 -10.80
CA ALA A 79 -2.84 -9.40 -10.71
C ALA A 79 -4.06 -8.57 -10.31
N ARG A 80 -5.24 -9.18 -10.31
CA ARG A 80 -6.49 -8.55 -9.87
C ARG A 80 -6.96 -9.21 -8.60
N LYS A 81 -7.13 -8.42 -7.54
CA LYS A 81 -7.78 -8.82 -6.30
C LYS A 81 -9.24 -8.40 -6.37
N ASN A 82 -10.13 -9.35 -6.59
CA ASN A 82 -11.56 -9.08 -6.78
C ASN A 82 -12.25 -8.94 -5.42
N TYR A 83 -12.87 -7.81 -5.18
CA TYR A 83 -13.77 -7.55 -4.04
C TYR A 83 -14.65 -6.35 -4.35
N PHE A 84 -15.78 -6.23 -3.63
CA PHE A 84 -16.84 -5.28 -3.95
C PHE A 84 -17.07 -4.32 -2.78
N TYR A 85 -16.76 -3.06 -3.02
CA TYR A 85 -17.04 -1.95 -2.12
C TYR A 85 -17.53 -0.75 -2.93
N PRO A 86 -18.41 0.11 -2.39
CA PRO A 86 -18.91 1.29 -3.10
C PRO A 86 -17.81 2.24 -3.58
N ASP A 87 -16.71 2.34 -2.81
CA ASP A 87 -15.54 3.17 -3.11
C ASP A 87 -14.50 2.49 -4.00
N LEU A 88 -14.80 1.29 -4.49
CA LEU A 88 -14.01 0.56 -5.49
C LEU A 88 -14.89 0.22 -6.71
N PRO A 89 -15.19 1.19 -7.58
CA PRO A 89 -16.21 1.03 -8.63
C PRO A 89 -15.85 -0.03 -9.68
N LYS A 90 -14.57 -0.35 -9.85
CA LYS A 90 -14.10 -1.42 -10.75
C LYS A 90 -14.48 -2.83 -10.28
N GLY A 91 -14.74 -3.02 -8.97
CA GLY A 91 -14.94 -4.33 -8.37
C GLY A 91 -13.67 -5.18 -8.25
N TYR A 92 -12.50 -4.61 -8.55
CA TYR A 92 -11.19 -5.23 -8.35
C TYR A 92 -10.13 -4.17 -8.08
N GLN A 93 -9.08 -4.57 -7.36
CA GLN A 93 -7.86 -3.81 -7.15
C GLN A 93 -6.74 -4.44 -7.97
N ILE A 94 -5.99 -3.61 -8.70
CA ILE A 94 -4.76 -4.06 -9.35
C ILE A 94 -3.66 -4.05 -8.30
N SER A 95 -3.03 -5.21 -8.10
CA SER A 95 -2.02 -5.44 -7.07
C SER A 95 -0.97 -6.43 -7.59
N GLN A 96 0.03 -6.77 -6.77
CA GLN A 96 1.03 -7.78 -7.08
C GLN A 96 1.04 -8.84 -5.98
N TYR A 97 1.28 -10.10 -6.33
CA TYR A 97 1.38 -11.18 -5.36
C TYR A 97 2.56 -12.12 -5.65
N GLU A 98 2.51 -12.87 -6.76
CA GLU A 98 3.50 -13.91 -7.08
C GLU A 98 4.90 -13.33 -7.40
N LEU A 99 4.95 -12.25 -8.16
CA LEU A 99 6.19 -11.57 -8.56
C LEU A 99 6.12 -10.08 -8.22
N PRO A 100 6.27 -9.71 -6.94
CA PRO A 100 6.29 -8.32 -6.50
C PRO A 100 7.56 -7.61 -6.99
N VAL A 101 7.52 -6.29 -7.08
CA VAL A 101 8.65 -5.47 -7.50
C VAL A 101 9.81 -5.52 -6.51
N VAL A 102 9.52 -5.66 -5.21
CA VAL A 102 10.52 -5.77 -4.13
C VAL A 102 10.33 -7.10 -3.42
N GLN A 103 11.40 -7.86 -3.32
CA GLN A 103 11.42 -9.18 -2.69
C GLN A 103 12.47 -9.16 -1.59
N SER A 104 12.24 -9.94 -0.56
CA SER A 104 13.09 -10.15 0.60
C SER A 104 14.10 -9.03 0.92
N GLY A 105 14.03 -8.52 2.10
CA GLY A 105 14.92 -7.47 2.61
C GLY A 105 14.84 -7.41 4.12
N SER A 106 15.33 -6.35 4.72
CA SER A 106 15.22 -6.17 6.16
C SER A 106 15.33 -4.70 6.55
N LEU A 107 14.83 -4.40 7.75
CA LEU A 107 14.97 -3.11 8.40
C LEU A 107 15.42 -3.31 9.84
N ASP A 108 16.47 -2.63 10.25
CA ASP A 108 16.91 -2.63 11.63
C ASP A 108 16.14 -1.57 12.41
N ILE A 109 15.53 -1.97 13.52
CA ILE A 109 14.84 -1.07 14.46
C ILE A 109 15.70 -0.87 15.71
N VAL A 110 15.60 0.31 16.33
CA VAL A 110 16.28 0.63 17.58
C VAL A 110 15.22 0.84 18.64
N LEU A 111 15.27 0.06 19.71
CA LEU A 111 14.37 0.17 20.85
C LEU A 111 14.84 1.25 21.83
N GLU A 112 13.99 1.63 22.80
CA GLU A 112 14.30 2.69 23.77
C GLU A 112 15.52 2.37 24.66
N ASP A 113 15.78 1.11 24.90
CA ASP A 113 16.96 0.63 25.65
C ASP A 113 18.24 0.59 24.80
N GLY A 114 18.18 0.98 23.53
CA GLY A 114 19.27 0.93 22.58
C GLY A 114 19.49 -0.41 21.91
N THR A 115 18.66 -1.41 22.19
CA THR A 115 18.70 -2.71 21.50
C THR A 115 18.39 -2.55 20.03
N VAL A 116 19.22 -3.13 19.18
CA VAL A 116 18.99 -3.18 17.73
C VAL A 116 18.42 -4.54 17.36
N LYS A 117 17.28 -4.53 16.66
CA LYS A 117 16.64 -5.75 16.18
C LYS A 117 16.38 -5.67 14.68
N ARG A 118 16.74 -6.72 13.97
CA ARG A 118 16.45 -6.84 12.53
C ARG A 118 15.08 -7.44 12.32
N ILE A 119 14.27 -6.76 11.49
CA ILE A 119 12.95 -7.22 11.05
C ILE A 119 13.02 -7.55 9.56
N GLY A 120 12.68 -8.78 9.20
CA GLY A 120 12.64 -9.22 7.83
C GLY A 120 11.48 -8.58 7.06
N ILE A 121 11.72 -8.28 5.80
CA ILE A 121 10.70 -7.86 4.84
C ILE A 121 10.52 -9.00 3.86
N THR A 122 9.33 -9.60 3.85
CA THR A 122 8.97 -10.67 2.93
C THR A 122 8.89 -10.13 1.50
N ARG A 123 8.18 -9.02 1.34
CA ARG A 123 7.99 -8.33 0.05
C ARG A 123 7.52 -6.89 0.25
N ALA A 124 7.67 -6.10 -0.78
CA ALA A 124 6.87 -4.90 -0.95
C ALA A 124 6.37 -4.84 -2.39
N HIS A 125 5.08 -4.59 -2.55
CA HIS A 125 4.42 -4.65 -3.84
C HIS A 125 3.60 -3.39 -4.13
N LEU A 126 3.46 -3.11 -5.43
CA LEU A 126 2.69 -1.98 -5.92
C LEU A 126 1.21 -2.36 -6.00
N GLU A 127 0.36 -1.43 -5.58
CA GLU A 127 -1.07 -1.53 -5.73
C GLU A 127 -1.73 -0.15 -5.82
N GLU A 128 -3.03 -0.12 -6.08
CA GLU A 128 -3.84 1.09 -6.11
C GLU A 128 -4.69 1.23 -4.85
N ASP A 129 -4.86 2.47 -4.38
CA ASP A 129 -5.78 2.76 -3.28
C ASP A 129 -7.24 2.71 -3.73
N ALA A 130 -8.16 2.45 -2.80
CA ALA A 130 -9.58 2.63 -3.00
C ALA A 130 -9.99 4.10 -2.82
N GLY A 131 -11.22 4.44 -3.19
CA GLY A 131 -11.83 5.72 -2.87
C GLY A 131 -12.11 5.87 -1.37
N LYS A 132 -12.98 6.81 -1.03
CA LYS A 132 -13.37 7.09 0.34
C LYS A 132 -14.90 7.09 0.46
N SER A 133 -15.43 6.35 1.45
CA SER A 133 -16.83 6.43 1.85
C SER A 133 -17.00 7.55 2.89
N LEU A 134 -17.96 8.44 2.68
CA LEU A 134 -18.29 9.58 3.54
C LEU A 134 -19.59 9.29 4.28
N HIS A 135 -19.50 9.06 5.59
CA HIS A 135 -20.63 8.64 6.41
C HIS A 135 -21.28 9.78 7.18
N GLU A 136 -20.56 10.87 7.43
CA GLU A 136 -20.95 11.91 8.37
C GLU A 136 -21.80 13.01 7.76
N ASP A 137 -21.70 13.25 6.46
CA ASP A 137 -22.30 14.40 5.78
C ASP A 137 -23.69 14.12 5.15
N PHE A 138 -24.17 12.86 5.24
CA PHE A 138 -25.37 12.42 4.52
C PHE A 138 -26.34 11.67 5.44
N HIS A 139 -27.43 12.30 5.82
CA HIS A 139 -28.48 11.69 6.64
C HIS A 139 -29.08 10.44 5.95
N GLY A 140 -28.74 9.25 6.47
CA GLY A 140 -29.25 7.96 5.96
C GLY A 140 -28.67 7.53 4.60
N MET A 141 -27.65 8.20 4.09
CA MET A 141 -26.94 7.86 2.87
C MET A 141 -25.41 7.86 3.10
N THR A 142 -24.67 7.27 2.20
CA THR A 142 -23.22 7.34 2.18
C THR A 142 -22.76 8.02 0.88
N GLY A 143 -21.99 9.09 1.02
CA GLY A 143 -21.31 9.71 -0.11
C GLY A 143 -20.08 8.91 -0.52
N ILE A 144 -19.70 8.95 -1.80
CA ILE A 144 -18.48 8.32 -2.31
C ILE A 144 -17.60 9.38 -2.95
N ASP A 145 -16.36 9.48 -2.46
CA ASP A 145 -15.30 10.31 -3.04
C ASP A 145 -14.23 9.41 -3.68
N LEU A 146 -14.07 9.51 -4.98
CA LEU A 146 -13.14 8.70 -5.77
C LEU A 146 -11.80 9.42 -6.04
N ASN A 147 -11.55 10.57 -5.44
CA ASN A 147 -10.28 11.28 -5.61
C ASN A 147 -9.07 10.42 -5.20
N ARG A 148 -9.21 9.59 -4.16
CA ARG A 148 -8.15 8.68 -3.70
C ARG A 148 -8.05 7.41 -4.55
N ALA A 149 -9.13 6.96 -5.20
CA ALA A 149 -9.15 5.73 -5.99
C ALA A 149 -8.04 5.75 -7.06
N GLY A 150 -7.19 4.74 -7.08
CA GLY A 150 -6.05 4.64 -7.99
C GLY A 150 -4.80 5.40 -7.54
N THR A 151 -4.76 6.00 -6.35
CA THR A 151 -3.52 6.57 -5.78
C THR A 151 -2.50 5.45 -5.58
N PRO A 152 -1.22 5.66 -5.94
CA PRO A 152 -0.20 4.62 -5.82
C PRO A 152 0.06 4.26 -4.36
N LEU A 153 -0.05 2.98 -4.03
CA LEU A 153 0.36 2.40 -2.75
C LEU A 153 1.56 1.47 -2.93
N LEU A 154 2.39 1.40 -1.90
CA LEU A 154 3.33 0.31 -1.67
C LEU A 154 2.88 -0.41 -0.41
N GLU A 155 2.45 -1.65 -0.54
CA GLU A 155 2.18 -2.53 0.59
C GLU A 155 3.46 -3.25 0.97
N ILE A 156 3.87 -3.09 2.22
CA ILE A 156 5.09 -3.65 2.79
C ILE A 156 4.70 -4.73 3.78
N VAL A 157 5.12 -5.96 3.51
CA VAL A 157 4.80 -7.13 4.34
C VAL A 157 6.06 -7.62 5.02
N THR A 158 6.02 -7.70 6.36
CA THR A 158 7.17 -8.18 7.16
C THR A 158 7.10 -9.67 7.42
N GLU A 159 8.24 -10.24 7.78
CA GLU A 159 8.28 -11.52 8.47
C GLU A 159 7.66 -11.39 9.89
N PRO A 160 7.20 -12.49 10.50
CA PRO A 160 6.59 -12.46 11.83
C PRO A 160 7.64 -12.35 12.94
N ASP A 161 8.50 -11.35 12.86
CA ASP A 161 9.66 -11.18 13.76
C ASP A 161 9.35 -10.35 14.99
N LEU A 162 8.23 -9.60 14.99
CA LEU A 162 7.86 -8.71 16.09
C LEU A 162 7.29 -9.50 17.28
N ARG A 163 7.68 -9.10 18.50
CA ARG A 163 7.30 -9.78 19.75
C ARG A 163 6.60 -8.86 20.75
N SER A 164 6.53 -7.55 20.48
CA SER A 164 5.88 -6.58 21.36
C SER A 164 5.24 -5.42 20.58
N SER A 165 4.39 -4.65 21.27
CA SER A 165 3.85 -3.40 20.74
C SER A 165 4.94 -2.35 20.49
N ASP A 166 5.94 -2.28 21.36
CA ASP A 166 7.02 -1.32 21.25
C ASP A 166 7.90 -1.58 20.03
N GLU A 167 8.17 -2.86 19.74
CA GLU A 167 8.83 -3.25 18.48
C GLU A 167 8.02 -2.87 17.26
N ALA A 168 6.68 -3.04 17.31
CA ALA A 168 5.81 -2.65 16.20
C ALA A 168 5.81 -1.13 15.98
N VAL A 169 5.80 -0.34 17.06
CA VAL A 169 5.89 1.13 16.99
C VAL A 169 7.26 1.56 16.48
N ALA A 170 8.34 0.96 16.98
CA ALA A 170 9.70 1.24 16.52
C ALA A 170 9.85 0.93 15.01
N TYR A 171 9.30 -0.18 14.55
CA TYR A 171 9.30 -0.55 13.14
C TYR A 171 8.54 0.49 12.28
N ALA A 172 7.33 0.86 12.70
CA ALA A 172 6.54 1.85 11.98
C ALA A 172 7.19 3.25 11.89
N LYS A 173 7.99 3.61 12.92
CA LYS A 173 8.76 4.87 12.93
C LYS A 173 10.02 4.81 12.08
N ALA A 174 10.64 3.63 11.96
CA ALA A 174 11.85 3.44 11.18
C ALA A 174 11.58 3.30 9.67
N LEU A 175 10.38 2.85 9.31
CA LEU A 175 9.91 2.67 7.94
C LEU A 175 9.58 4.00 7.26
#